data_692f00ab2629c7c44a153601db14c5f6
#
_entry.id   692f00ab2629c7c44a153601db14c5f6
#
_cell.length_a   1.000
_cell.length_b   1.000
_cell.length_c   1.000
_cell.angle_alpha   90.00
_cell.angle_beta   90.00
_cell.angle_gamma   90.00
#
_symmetry.space_group_name_H-M   'P 1'
#
loop_
_entity.id
_entity.type
_entity.pdbx_description
1 polymer ?
#
loop_
_entity_poly.entity_id
_entity_poly.type
_entity_poly.pdbx_seq_one_letter_code
_entity_poly.pdbx_strand_id
1 'polypeptide(L)'
;GDGDVPMQNDFGGLKYGFRIDYLPNGLFTRYGQFRQSDLVRERIPKLVFGIRGSFNQGISSRRGRTQGDILYLDKDFLPLLPNYWQMGADFLFKFQGLSVLGEFVSSDASVPENIDYRVRNDGSISSSFLIDGNQNIESYVKNRMMIGNGYNLQAGYVLKNGISLDLRYCYLQAPEYSFLNNPTFYSRPEAISIGLSKYFSRWYGFKMQSSVTRFSVDGANSMNGEPLTKPEWLVQFITSVLI
;
A
#
# COMPACT_ATOMS: atom_id res chain seq x y z
N GLY A 1 8.84 13.81 8.62
CA GLY A 1 8.45 14.51 7.40
C GLY A 1 7.26 13.88 6.71
N ASP A 2 6.43 14.67 6.10
CA ASP A 2 5.17 14.22 5.47
C ASP A 2 5.39 13.62 4.08
N GLY A 3 6.57 13.79 3.53
CA GLY A 3 6.99 13.20 2.27
C GLY A 3 6.47 13.86 0.99
N ASP A 4 5.32 14.53 1.03
CA ASP A 4 4.63 15.04 -0.17
C ASP A 4 4.20 16.50 -0.08
N VAL A 5 4.53 17.19 1.01
CA VAL A 5 3.98 18.51 1.28
C VAL A 5 4.95 19.60 0.87
N PRO A 6 4.50 20.64 0.13
CA PRO A 6 5.29 21.85 -0.02
C PRO A 6 5.58 22.43 1.35
N MET A 7 6.81 22.69 1.60
CA MET A 7 7.56 23.03 2.79
C MET A 7 6.97 24.01 3.81
N GLN A 8 5.76 24.52 3.64
CA GLN A 8 5.26 25.61 4.50
C GLN A 8 4.82 25.16 5.87
N ASN A 9 4.53 23.86 6.09
CA ASN A 9 3.99 23.36 7.35
C ASN A 9 4.45 21.92 7.68
N ASP A 10 5.68 21.53 7.32
CA ASP A 10 6.24 20.26 7.78
C ASP A 10 6.75 20.42 9.22
N PHE A 11 5.95 19.95 10.17
CA PHE A 11 6.30 19.93 11.59
C PHE A 11 7.09 18.67 11.99
N GLY A 12 7.35 17.78 11.04
CA GLY A 12 8.07 16.53 11.27
C GLY A 12 9.57 16.64 11.03
N GLY A 13 10.27 15.56 11.33
CA GLY A 13 11.70 15.39 11.04
C GLY A 13 11.95 14.79 9.65
N LEU A 14 13.05 14.06 9.53
CA LEU A 14 13.46 13.45 8.26
C LEU A 14 12.79 12.09 8.05
N LYS A 15 12.59 11.76 6.78
CA LYS A 15 12.22 10.41 6.35
C LYS A 15 13.47 9.70 5.81
N TYR A 16 13.74 8.52 6.35
CA TYR A 16 14.82 7.63 5.92
C TYR A 16 14.22 6.44 5.20
N GLY A 17 14.93 5.94 4.18
CA GLY A 17 14.50 4.73 3.47
C GLY A 17 15.66 4.01 2.82
N PHE A 18 15.53 2.69 2.68
CA PHE A 18 16.48 1.85 1.97
C PHE A 18 15.77 0.75 1.20
N ARG A 19 16.44 0.22 0.18
CA ARG A 19 16.11 -1.01 -0.53
C ARG A 19 17.40 -1.75 -0.89
N ILE A 20 17.36 -3.09 -0.70
CA ILE A 20 18.45 -3.99 -1.10
C ILE A 20 17.83 -5.10 -1.94
N ASP A 21 18.37 -5.32 -3.13
CA ASP A 21 17.96 -6.37 -4.04
C ASP A 21 19.09 -7.39 -4.22
N TYR A 22 18.75 -8.69 -4.10
CA TYR A 22 19.67 -9.81 -4.34
C TYR A 22 19.19 -10.65 -5.50
N LEU A 23 20.05 -10.83 -6.51
CA LEU A 23 19.79 -11.55 -7.75
C LEU A 23 20.69 -12.81 -7.85
N PRO A 24 20.31 -13.94 -7.24
CA PRO A 24 21.17 -15.13 -7.17
C PRO A 24 21.55 -15.68 -8.55
N ASN A 25 20.70 -15.53 -9.55
CA ASN A 25 20.89 -16.02 -10.91
C ASN A 25 21.31 -14.92 -11.90
N GLY A 26 21.84 -13.79 -11.36
CA GLY A 26 22.23 -12.63 -12.14
C GLY A 26 21.08 -11.84 -12.73
N LEU A 27 21.41 -10.80 -13.48
CA LEU A 27 20.42 -9.88 -14.06
C LEU A 27 19.46 -10.59 -14.99
N PHE A 28 18.21 -10.12 -15.00
CA PHE A 28 17.19 -10.52 -15.95
C PHE A 28 17.50 -9.96 -17.35
N THR A 29 17.10 -10.65 -18.38
CA THR A 29 17.24 -10.17 -19.76
C THR A 29 16.52 -8.82 -19.92
N ARG A 30 17.24 -7.81 -20.42
CA ARG A 30 16.72 -6.46 -20.67
C ARG A 30 16.07 -5.81 -19.47
N TYR A 31 16.69 -5.94 -18.30
CA TYR A 31 16.20 -5.37 -17.04
C TYR A 31 14.80 -5.85 -16.65
N GLY A 32 14.50 -7.11 -16.98
CA GLY A 32 13.21 -7.75 -16.69
C GLY A 32 12.84 -7.80 -15.21
N GLN A 33 13.79 -7.58 -14.28
CA GLN A 33 13.54 -7.47 -12.83
C GLN A 33 12.64 -6.28 -12.47
N PHE A 34 12.53 -5.26 -13.31
CA PHE A 34 11.63 -4.12 -13.10
C PHE A 34 10.26 -4.28 -13.78
N ARG A 35 9.95 -5.45 -14.29
CA ARG A 35 8.71 -5.70 -15.03
C ARG A 35 8.08 -6.99 -14.53
N GLN A 36 6.77 -7.05 -14.45
CA GLN A 36 6.04 -8.17 -13.90
C GLN A 36 6.03 -9.39 -14.83
N SER A 37 5.60 -9.22 -16.07
CA SER A 37 5.43 -10.32 -17.00
C SER A 37 6.75 -10.76 -17.66
N ASP A 38 6.89 -12.06 -17.95
CA ASP A 38 8.05 -12.62 -18.64
C ASP A 38 7.87 -12.65 -20.17
N LEU A 39 7.80 -11.47 -20.81
CA LEU A 39 7.62 -11.35 -22.27
C LEU A 39 8.82 -11.85 -23.07
N VAL A 40 10.03 -11.75 -22.50
CA VAL A 40 11.26 -12.21 -23.15
C VAL A 40 11.44 -13.72 -23.05
N ARG A 41 10.62 -14.36 -22.18
CA ARG A 41 10.66 -15.81 -21.92
C ARG A 41 12.04 -16.27 -21.52
N GLU A 42 12.47 -15.84 -20.31
CA GLU A 42 13.79 -16.17 -19.74
C GLU A 42 14.12 -17.64 -19.95
N ARG A 43 15.28 -17.92 -20.55
CA ARG A 43 15.69 -19.29 -20.89
C ARG A 43 16.17 -20.08 -19.69
N ILE A 44 16.67 -19.39 -18.69
CA ILE A 44 17.09 -19.94 -17.38
C ILE A 44 16.23 -19.28 -16.29
N PRO A 45 15.94 -19.99 -15.19
CA PRO A 45 15.21 -19.40 -14.09
C PRO A 45 15.91 -18.13 -13.58
N LYS A 46 15.18 -17.05 -13.43
CA LYS A 46 15.64 -15.78 -12.87
C LYS A 46 14.85 -15.46 -11.62
N LEU A 47 15.55 -14.95 -10.62
CA LEU A 47 14.99 -14.64 -9.31
C LEU A 47 15.62 -13.36 -8.77
N VAL A 48 14.81 -12.52 -8.18
CA VAL A 48 15.26 -11.40 -7.34
C VAL A 48 14.51 -11.45 -6.01
N PHE A 49 15.22 -11.22 -4.94
CA PHE A 49 14.68 -10.94 -3.60
C PHE A 49 14.97 -9.51 -3.24
N GLY A 50 13.96 -8.78 -2.78
CA GLY A 50 14.07 -7.41 -2.30
C GLY A 50 13.70 -7.31 -0.82
N ILE A 51 14.44 -6.51 -0.06
CA ILE A 51 14.03 -6.02 1.25
C ILE A 51 14.04 -4.50 1.23
N ARG A 52 13.06 -3.89 1.89
CA ARG A 52 12.94 -2.43 1.98
C ARG A 52 12.51 -2.01 3.37
N GLY A 53 12.93 -0.83 3.78
CA GLY A 53 12.47 -0.22 5.02
C GLY A 53 12.42 1.28 4.90
N SER A 54 11.51 1.89 5.65
CA SER A 54 11.49 3.34 5.82
C SER A 54 11.08 3.70 7.25
N PHE A 55 11.61 4.81 7.72
CA PHE A 55 11.27 5.42 8.99
C PHE A 55 11.00 6.90 8.75
N ASN A 56 9.86 7.39 9.24
CA ASN A 56 9.46 8.78 9.16
C ASN A 56 9.38 9.35 10.58
N GLN A 57 10.24 10.28 10.88
CA GLN A 57 10.28 10.96 12.17
C GLN A 57 9.24 12.07 12.20
N GLY A 58 8.19 11.87 12.97
CA GLY A 58 7.08 12.80 13.09
C GLY A 58 6.23 12.91 11.83
N ILE A 59 5.08 12.26 11.82
CA ILE A 59 4.13 12.35 10.72
C ILE A 59 2.94 13.21 11.11
N SER A 60 2.67 14.26 10.35
CA SER A 60 1.55 15.18 10.56
C SER A 60 0.35 14.85 9.71
N SER A 61 0.53 14.11 8.60
CA SER A 61 -0.52 13.72 7.67
C SER A 61 -0.75 12.23 7.66
N ARG A 62 -2.00 11.80 7.79
CA ARG A 62 -2.37 10.39 7.70
C ARG A 62 -2.19 9.77 6.31
N ARG A 63 -2.05 10.57 5.27
CA ARG A 63 -1.95 10.13 3.86
C ARG A 63 -0.80 10.76 3.09
N GLY A 64 0.09 11.52 3.76
CA GLY A 64 1.16 12.24 3.07
C GLY A 64 0.64 13.36 2.17
N ARG A 65 -0.53 13.95 2.46
CA ARG A 65 -1.13 15.03 1.68
C ARG A 65 -1.49 16.21 2.59
N THR A 66 -1.43 17.44 2.06
CA THR A 66 -1.76 18.69 2.75
C THR A 66 -3.19 18.75 3.29
N GLN A 67 -4.14 18.14 2.59
CA GLN A 67 -5.52 18.13 3.04
C GLN A 67 -5.76 17.05 4.09
N GLY A 68 -6.19 17.47 5.26
CA GLY A 68 -6.47 16.59 6.39
C GLY A 68 -5.24 16.31 7.25
N ASP A 69 -4.31 17.25 7.32
CA ASP A 69 -3.21 17.23 8.28
C ASP A 69 -3.74 17.09 9.69
N ILE A 70 -3.10 16.22 10.44
CA ILE A 70 -3.42 16.01 11.84
C ILE A 70 -2.20 16.43 12.65
N LEU A 71 -2.32 17.54 13.33
CA LEU A 71 -1.29 18.05 14.21
C LEU A 71 -1.64 17.71 15.66
N TYR A 72 -0.68 17.12 16.36
CA TYR A 72 -0.76 16.83 17.78
C TYR A 72 0.19 17.75 18.52
N LEU A 73 -0.18 18.16 19.72
CA LEU A 73 0.54 19.12 20.53
C LEU A 73 0.72 18.57 21.96
N ASP A 74 1.80 18.96 22.59
CA ASP A 74 2.03 18.76 24.01
C ASP A 74 1.30 19.82 24.87
N LYS A 75 1.50 19.80 26.19
CA LYS A 75 0.95 20.76 27.17
C LYS A 75 1.36 22.21 26.91
N ASP A 76 2.51 22.44 26.27
CA ASP A 76 3.06 23.74 25.95
C ASP A 76 2.68 24.21 24.53
N PHE A 77 1.75 23.49 23.88
CA PHE A 77 1.29 23.70 22.50
C PHE A 77 2.38 23.57 21.46
N LEU A 78 3.44 22.81 21.75
CA LEU A 78 4.49 22.48 20.78
C LEU A 78 4.11 21.23 19.99
N PRO A 79 4.43 21.15 18.68
CA PRO A 79 4.15 19.98 17.85
C PRO A 79 4.82 18.72 18.40
N LEU A 80 4.02 17.69 18.64
CA LEU A 80 4.47 16.39 19.14
C LEU A 80 3.84 15.28 18.29
N LEU A 81 4.59 14.80 17.30
CA LEU A 81 4.09 13.95 16.23
C LEU A 81 4.49 12.49 16.39
N PRO A 82 3.65 11.53 16.00
CA PRO A 82 3.99 10.12 15.99
C PRO A 82 5.07 9.81 14.96
N ASN A 83 5.92 8.84 15.28
CA ASN A 83 6.84 8.28 14.30
C ASN A 83 6.17 7.11 13.55
N TYR A 84 6.52 6.96 12.28
CA TYR A 84 5.95 5.93 11.43
C TYR A 84 7.06 5.13 10.75
N TRP A 85 6.95 3.81 10.76
CA TRP A 85 7.87 2.94 10.06
C TRP A 85 7.14 1.96 9.15
N GLN A 86 7.83 1.54 8.12
CA GLN A 86 7.35 0.53 7.19
C GLN A 86 8.52 -0.38 6.80
N MET A 87 8.26 -1.68 6.82
CA MET A 87 9.17 -2.71 6.33
C MET A 87 8.49 -3.55 5.26
N GLY A 88 9.26 -4.08 4.32
CA GLY A 88 8.74 -4.97 3.30
C GLY A 88 9.77 -5.91 2.74
N ALA A 89 9.29 -7.03 2.24
CA ALA A 89 10.07 -8.00 1.48
C ALA A 89 9.29 -8.37 0.22
N ASP A 90 10.01 -8.61 -0.86
CA ASP A 90 9.41 -9.03 -2.12
C ASP A 90 10.32 -10.01 -2.87
N PHE A 91 9.72 -10.76 -3.78
CA PHE A 91 10.45 -11.55 -4.75
C PHE A 91 9.77 -11.52 -6.12
N LEU A 92 10.56 -11.69 -7.16
CA LEU A 92 10.08 -11.92 -8.52
C LEU A 92 10.86 -13.09 -9.13
N PHE A 93 10.11 -14.11 -9.54
CA PHE A 93 10.63 -15.26 -10.28
C PHE A 93 10.14 -15.21 -11.73
N LYS A 94 11.01 -15.56 -12.70
CA LYS A 94 10.67 -15.68 -14.13
C LYS A 94 11.34 -16.86 -14.77
N PHE A 95 10.56 -17.59 -15.60
CA PHE A 95 11.07 -18.69 -16.40
C PHE A 95 10.09 -19.07 -17.53
N GLN A 96 10.55 -19.05 -18.77
CA GLN A 96 9.83 -19.51 -19.98
C GLN A 96 8.40 -18.97 -20.14
N GLY A 97 8.17 -17.73 -19.77
CA GLY A 97 6.88 -17.05 -19.82
C GLY A 97 6.10 -17.08 -18.52
N LEU A 98 6.47 -17.91 -17.55
CA LEU A 98 5.95 -17.87 -16.19
C LEU A 98 6.59 -16.71 -15.44
N SER A 99 5.78 -15.96 -14.70
CA SER A 99 6.24 -14.98 -13.71
C SER A 99 5.45 -15.16 -12.42
N VAL A 100 6.16 -15.12 -11.28
CA VAL A 100 5.55 -15.13 -9.95
C VAL A 100 6.15 -14.01 -9.14
N LEU A 101 5.28 -13.16 -8.59
CA LEU A 101 5.64 -12.04 -7.72
C LEU A 101 4.98 -12.27 -6.36
N GLY A 102 5.75 -12.11 -5.30
CA GLY A 102 5.24 -12.04 -3.94
C GLY A 102 5.73 -10.79 -3.25
N GLU A 103 4.87 -10.16 -2.45
CA GLU A 103 5.19 -8.98 -1.65
C GLU A 103 4.58 -9.10 -0.27
N PHE A 104 5.33 -8.67 0.72
CA PHE A 104 4.89 -8.45 2.08
C PHE A 104 5.26 -7.05 2.51
N VAL A 105 4.34 -6.37 3.18
CA VAL A 105 4.56 -5.04 3.78
C VAL A 105 3.99 -5.04 5.19
N SER A 106 4.75 -4.53 6.13
CA SER A 106 4.32 -4.27 7.50
C SER A 106 4.55 -2.80 7.84
N SER A 107 3.59 -2.17 8.46
CA SER A 107 3.69 -0.77 8.91
C SER A 107 3.12 -0.62 10.31
N ASP A 108 3.74 0.23 11.10
CA ASP A 108 3.27 0.59 12.44
C ASP A 108 3.73 2.01 12.82
N ALA A 109 3.22 2.50 13.94
CA ALA A 109 3.52 3.82 14.46
C ALA A 109 3.78 3.78 15.96
N SER A 110 4.74 4.58 16.42
CA SER A 110 4.92 4.89 17.83
C SER A 110 4.32 6.26 18.14
N VAL A 111 3.41 6.28 19.10
CA VAL A 111 2.71 7.48 19.54
C VAL A 111 3.42 8.03 20.79
N PRO A 112 3.83 9.31 20.80
CA PRO A 112 4.39 9.93 22.00
C PRO A 112 3.39 9.94 23.17
N GLU A 113 3.89 9.68 24.38
CA GLU A 113 3.05 9.61 25.59
C GLU A 113 2.49 10.96 26.05
N ASN A 114 3.19 12.08 25.72
CA ASN A 114 2.88 13.41 26.20
C ASN A 114 2.03 14.25 25.24
N ILE A 115 1.20 13.61 24.40
CA ILE A 115 0.23 14.31 23.57
C ILE A 115 -0.94 14.74 24.45
N ASP A 116 -1.21 16.07 24.54
CA ASP A 116 -2.31 16.64 25.31
C ASP A 116 -3.43 17.19 24.42
N TYR A 117 -3.07 17.68 23.23
CA TYR A 117 -4.01 18.33 22.33
C TYR A 117 -3.87 17.84 20.89
N ARG A 118 -4.95 18.04 20.14
CA ARG A 118 -4.98 17.89 18.67
C ARG A 118 -5.57 19.11 18.01
N VAL A 119 -5.04 19.48 16.87
CA VAL A 119 -5.62 20.50 16.00
C VAL A 119 -6.63 19.85 15.07
N ARG A 120 -7.84 20.39 14.98
CA ARG A 120 -8.89 19.95 14.06
C ARG A 120 -8.75 20.64 12.70
N ASN A 121 -9.46 20.12 11.70
CA ASN A 121 -9.43 20.68 10.34
C ASN A 121 -9.90 22.15 10.26
N ASP A 122 -10.69 22.62 11.23
CA ASP A 122 -11.12 24.00 11.36
C ASP A 122 -10.13 24.88 12.14
N GLY A 123 -8.98 24.32 12.52
CA GLY A 123 -7.95 24.99 13.32
C GLY A 123 -8.25 25.03 14.83
N SER A 124 -9.39 24.51 15.29
CA SER A 124 -9.70 24.47 16.72
C SER A 124 -8.86 23.41 17.44
N ILE A 125 -8.49 23.72 18.70
CA ILE A 125 -7.73 22.81 19.55
C ILE A 125 -8.69 22.01 20.45
N SER A 126 -8.38 20.73 20.64
CA SER A 126 -9.18 19.81 21.45
C SER A 126 -8.30 18.86 22.22
N SER A 127 -8.63 18.62 23.50
CA SER A 127 -8.04 17.59 24.36
C SER A 127 -8.81 16.27 24.34
N SER A 128 -9.83 16.14 23.50
CA SER A 128 -10.66 14.94 23.42
C SER A 128 -10.08 13.93 22.44
N PHE A 129 -9.69 12.75 22.95
CA PHE A 129 -9.19 11.58 22.20
C PHE A 129 -10.06 10.37 22.50
N LEU A 130 -11.38 10.51 22.29
CA LEU A 130 -12.34 9.48 22.65
C LEU A 130 -12.35 8.32 21.61
N ILE A 131 -12.23 7.11 22.12
CA ILE A 131 -12.49 5.84 21.45
C ILE A 131 -13.50 5.08 22.30
N ASP A 132 -14.63 4.72 21.73
CA ASP A 132 -15.74 4.02 22.40
C ASP A 132 -16.15 4.67 23.75
N GLY A 133 -16.13 6.01 23.78
CA GLY A 133 -16.48 6.80 24.94
C GLY A 133 -15.38 6.99 25.99
N ASN A 134 -14.23 6.33 25.83
CA ASN A 134 -13.09 6.45 26.75
C ASN A 134 -11.95 7.26 26.13
N GLN A 135 -11.25 8.01 26.97
CA GLN A 135 -10.05 8.75 26.56
C GLN A 135 -8.90 7.76 26.32
N ASN A 136 -8.42 7.66 25.08
CA ASN A 136 -7.30 6.81 24.70
C ASN A 136 -6.53 7.45 23.56
N ILE A 137 -5.43 8.12 23.90
CA ILE A 137 -4.62 8.91 22.95
C ILE A 137 -3.97 7.99 21.92
N GLU A 138 -3.33 6.90 22.36
CA GLU A 138 -2.62 5.99 21.47
C GLU A 138 -3.56 5.38 20.42
N SER A 139 -4.66 4.77 20.85
CA SER A 139 -5.63 4.17 19.94
C SER A 139 -6.28 5.21 19.01
N TYR A 140 -6.54 6.41 19.53
CA TYR A 140 -7.08 7.51 18.74
C TYR A 140 -6.15 7.95 17.61
N VAL A 141 -4.84 8.06 17.89
CA VAL A 141 -3.82 8.45 16.91
C VAL A 141 -3.63 7.32 15.90
N LYS A 142 -3.43 6.08 16.36
CA LYS A 142 -3.26 4.89 15.51
C LYS A 142 -4.43 4.66 14.56
N ASN A 143 -5.67 4.91 15.01
CA ASN A 143 -6.88 4.78 14.17
C ASN A 143 -6.93 5.79 12.98
N ARG A 144 -6.01 6.75 12.95
CA ARG A 144 -5.85 7.71 11.85
C ARG A 144 -4.64 7.46 10.98
N MET A 145 -3.89 6.39 11.27
CA MET A 145 -2.68 6.02 10.56
C MET A 145 -2.89 4.69 9.80
N MET A 146 -2.25 4.56 8.65
CA MET A 146 -2.30 3.33 7.84
C MET A 146 -1.30 2.32 8.39
N ILE A 147 -1.67 1.61 9.44
CA ILE A 147 -0.86 0.58 10.09
C ILE A 147 -1.46 -0.80 9.87
N GLY A 148 -0.60 -1.81 9.72
CA GLY A 148 -1.00 -3.20 9.48
C GLY A 148 -0.07 -3.94 8.54
N ASN A 149 -0.49 -5.13 8.14
CA ASN A 149 0.25 -6.02 7.26
C ASN A 149 -0.49 -6.21 5.94
N GLY A 150 0.25 -6.15 4.85
CA GLY A 150 -0.25 -6.40 3.50
C GLY A 150 0.51 -7.53 2.83
N TYR A 151 -0.22 -8.40 2.15
CA TYR A 151 0.32 -9.52 1.36
C TYR A 151 -0.20 -9.42 -0.06
N ASN A 152 0.67 -9.63 -1.04
CA ASN A 152 0.32 -9.72 -2.44
C ASN A 152 1.05 -10.91 -3.07
N LEU A 153 0.31 -11.80 -3.72
CA LEU A 153 0.87 -12.88 -4.52
C LEU A 153 0.25 -12.82 -5.91
N GLN A 154 1.09 -12.76 -6.91
CA GLN A 154 0.66 -12.74 -8.30
C GLN A 154 1.42 -13.76 -9.12
N ALA A 155 0.69 -14.50 -9.97
CA ALA A 155 1.26 -15.40 -10.94
C ALA A 155 0.72 -15.07 -12.33
N GLY A 156 1.57 -15.11 -13.35
CA GLY A 156 1.18 -14.87 -14.73
C GLY A 156 1.92 -15.79 -15.69
N TYR A 157 1.25 -16.16 -16.77
CA TYR A 157 1.88 -16.94 -17.85
C TYR A 157 1.64 -16.30 -19.21
N VAL A 158 2.73 -15.92 -19.87
CA VAL A 158 2.69 -15.33 -21.21
C VAL A 158 2.93 -16.39 -22.27
N LEU A 159 1.96 -16.60 -23.14
CA LEU A 159 2.06 -17.44 -24.32
C LEU A 159 2.96 -16.81 -25.38
N LYS A 160 3.50 -17.63 -26.31
CA LYS A 160 4.38 -17.16 -27.39
C LYS A 160 3.73 -16.12 -28.30
N ASN A 161 2.41 -16.14 -28.42
CA ASN A 161 1.63 -15.17 -29.20
C ASN A 161 1.35 -13.86 -28.47
N GLY A 162 1.87 -13.66 -27.25
CA GLY A 162 1.70 -12.45 -26.45
C GLY A 162 0.38 -12.35 -25.68
N ILE A 163 -0.39 -13.42 -25.58
CA ILE A 163 -1.52 -13.50 -24.65
C ILE A 163 -0.99 -13.91 -23.28
N SER A 164 -1.43 -13.24 -22.20
CA SER A 164 -1.11 -13.55 -20.80
C SER A 164 -2.37 -13.82 -20.02
N LEU A 165 -2.33 -14.86 -19.19
CA LEU A 165 -3.30 -15.12 -18.15
C LEU A 165 -2.63 -14.81 -16.81
N ASP A 166 -3.28 -13.99 -15.97
CA ASP A 166 -2.74 -13.50 -14.71
C ASP A 166 -3.73 -13.78 -13.57
N LEU A 167 -3.22 -14.22 -12.44
CA LEU A 167 -3.94 -14.41 -11.19
C LEU A 167 -3.27 -13.58 -10.10
N ARG A 168 -4.05 -12.90 -9.27
CA ARG A 168 -3.55 -12.12 -8.14
C ARG A 168 -4.41 -12.38 -6.91
N TYR A 169 -3.74 -12.55 -5.77
CA TYR A 169 -4.33 -12.60 -4.44
C TYR A 169 -3.71 -11.50 -3.59
N CYS A 170 -4.56 -10.69 -2.95
CA CYS A 170 -4.13 -9.69 -1.98
C CYS A 170 -4.87 -9.92 -0.67
N TYR A 171 -4.14 -9.76 0.43
CA TYR A 171 -4.69 -9.82 1.77
C TYR A 171 -4.17 -8.66 2.60
N LEU A 172 -5.08 -8.01 3.34
CA LEU A 172 -4.79 -6.91 4.26
C LEU A 172 -5.20 -7.32 5.67
N GLN A 173 -4.25 -7.30 6.59
CA GLN A 173 -4.46 -7.52 8.01
C GLN A 173 -4.25 -6.20 8.75
N ALA A 174 -5.32 -5.52 9.10
CA ALA A 174 -5.28 -4.29 9.88
C ALA A 174 -5.53 -4.60 11.36
N PRO A 175 -4.78 -3.96 12.31
CA PRO A 175 -5.13 -3.99 13.71
C PRO A 175 -6.45 -3.24 13.96
N GLU A 176 -7.06 -3.49 15.12
CA GLU A 176 -8.35 -2.87 15.50
C GLU A 176 -8.33 -1.35 15.34
N TYR A 177 -7.30 -0.71 15.86
CA TYR A 177 -7.10 0.74 15.74
C TYR A 177 -6.15 1.04 14.58
N SER A 178 -6.68 1.03 13.38
CA SER A 178 -5.99 1.40 12.15
C SER A 178 -6.94 2.07 11.18
N PHE A 179 -6.44 3.07 10.44
CA PHE A 179 -7.23 3.66 9.37
C PHE A 179 -7.57 2.65 8.26
N LEU A 180 -6.76 1.59 8.10
CA LEU A 180 -7.02 0.50 7.17
C LEU A 180 -8.21 -0.39 7.58
N ASN A 181 -8.66 -0.27 8.84
CA ASN A 181 -9.87 -0.93 9.32
C ASN A 181 -11.13 -0.05 9.20
N ASN A 182 -11.05 1.06 8.45
CA ASN A 182 -12.20 1.92 8.20
C ASN A 182 -13.24 1.19 7.34
N PRO A 183 -14.50 0.98 7.84
CA PRO A 183 -15.48 0.14 7.17
C PRO A 183 -15.94 0.68 5.81
N THR A 184 -15.87 2.00 5.59
CA THR A 184 -16.28 2.60 4.31
C THR A 184 -15.22 2.42 3.22
N PHE A 185 -13.93 2.52 3.56
CA PHE A 185 -12.88 2.60 2.55
C PHE A 185 -12.01 1.34 2.46
N TYR A 186 -11.70 0.69 3.59
CA TYR A 186 -10.62 -0.30 3.67
C TYR A 186 -11.01 -1.65 4.26
N SER A 187 -12.19 -1.81 4.85
CA SER A 187 -12.62 -3.08 5.44
C SER A 187 -12.98 -4.13 4.36
N ARG A 188 -12.02 -4.35 3.46
CA ARG A 188 -12.03 -5.31 2.37
C ARG A 188 -10.73 -6.10 2.41
N PRO A 189 -10.61 -7.06 3.36
CA PRO A 189 -9.32 -7.68 3.68
C PRO A 189 -8.77 -8.54 2.54
N GLU A 190 -9.62 -9.08 1.67
CA GLU A 190 -9.19 -9.94 0.58
C GLU A 190 -9.60 -9.40 -0.78
N ALA A 191 -8.69 -9.56 -1.76
CA ALA A 191 -9.00 -9.36 -3.17
C ALA A 191 -8.41 -10.49 -4.01
N ILE A 192 -9.25 -11.10 -4.85
CA ILE A 192 -8.84 -12.10 -5.85
C ILE A 192 -9.12 -11.52 -7.23
N SER A 193 -8.10 -11.48 -8.08
CA SER A 193 -8.19 -10.94 -9.43
C SER A 193 -7.77 -11.97 -10.46
N ILE A 194 -8.51 -12.04 -11.56
CA ILE A 194 -8.14 -12.77 -12.76
C ILE A 194 -8.03 -11.76 -13.90
N GLY A 195 -6.92 -11.82 -14.65
CA GLY A 195 -6.64 -10.92 -15.75
C GLY A 195 -6.29 -11.66 -17.03
N LEU A 196 -6.74 -11.12 -18.15
CA LEU A 196 -6.33 -11.52 -19.50
C LEU A 196 -5.70 -10.31 -20.18
N SER A 197 -4.46 -10.46 -20.65
CA SER A 197 -3.74 -9.39 -21.34
C SER A 197 -3.33 -9.82 -22.73
N LYS A 198 -3.30 -8.86 -23.67
CA LYS A 198 -2.67 -9.01 -24.98
C LYS A 198 -1.55 -8.01 -25.12
N TYR A 199 -0.33 -8.52 -25.27
CA TYR A 199 0.84 -7.73 -25.63
C TYR A 199 1.04 -7.77 -27.13
N PHE A 200 1.04 -6.60 -27.79
CA PHE A 200 1.21 -6.49 -29.23
C PHE A 200 2.68 -6.35 -29.64
N SER A 201 3.53 -6.07 -28.66
CA SER A 201 4.97 -6.05 -28.86
C SER A 201 5.68 -6.77 -27.70
N ARG A 202 6.83 -7.41 -28.00
CA ARG A 202 7.68 -8.03 -26.99
C ARG A 202 8.41 -7.01 -26.07
N TRP A 203 8.19 -5.71 -26.35
CA TRP A 203 8.88 -4.62 -25.68
C TRP A 203 7.97 -3.82 -24.76
N TYR A 204 6.78 -4.34 -24.41
CA TYR A 204 5.80 -3.65 -23.60
C TYR A 204 5.23 -2.36 -24.21
N GLY A 205 5.48 -2.11 -25.51
CA GLY A 205 5.07 -0.85 -26.15
C GLY A 205 3.56 -0.66 -26.22
N PHE A 206 2.79 -1.74 -26.50
CA PHE A 206 1.33 -1.68 -26.51
C PHE A 206 0.73 -2.90 -25.86
N LYS A 207 -0.17 -2.68 -24.90
CA LYS A 207 -0.89 -3.72 -24.17
C LYS A 207 -2.36 -3.37 -24.01
N MET A 208 -3.22 -4.35 -24.18
CA MET A 208 -4.61 -4.33 -23.71
C MET A 208 -4.80 -5.36 -22.61
N GLN A 209 -5.54 -5.02 -21.58
CA GLN A 209 -5.82 -5.88 -20.45
C GLN A 209 -7.29 -5.77 -20.04
N SER A 210 -7.89 -6.92 -19.76
CA SER A 210 -9.18 -7.03 -19.07
C SER A 210 -8.97 -7.77 -17.76
N SER A 211 -9.58 -7.33 -16.67
CA SER A 211 -9.51 -8.02 -15.40
C SER A 211 -10.81 -7.94 -14.64
N VAL A 212 -11.05 -8.98 -13.84
CA VAL A 212 -12.16 -9.06 -12.90
C VAL A 212 -11.57 -9.30 -11.52
N THR A 213 -11.96 -8.47 -10.55
CA THR A 213 -11.54 -8.57 -9.15
C THR A 213 -12.77 -8.75 -8.28
N ARG A 214 -12.73 -9.73 -7.38
CA ARG A 214 -13.67 -9.92 -6.30
C ARG A 214 -13.04 -9.44 -5.00
N PHE A 215 -13.72 -8.56 -4.28
CA PHE A 215 -13.34 -8.13 -2.93
C PHE A 215 -14.23 -8.83 -1.90
N SER A 216 -13.64 -9.36 -0.83
CA SER A 216 -14.39 -9.72 0.37
C SER A 216 -14.84 -8.44 1.08
N VAL A 217 -15.94 -8.55 1.82
CA VAL A 217 -16.46 -7.45 2.65
C VAL A 217 -16.63 -8.00 4.07
N ASP A 218 -15.77 -7.56 4.97
CA ASP A 218 -15.82 -7.94 6.38
C ASP A 218 -16.10 -6.68 7.20
N GLY A 219 -17.37 -6.52 7.63
CA GLY A 219 -17.84 -5.32 8.30
C GLY A 219 -17.75 -4.03 7.45
N ALA A 220 -17.61 -4.17 6.12
CA ALA A 220 -17.51 -3.03 5.22
C ALA A 220 -18.85 -2.34 5.00
N ASN A 221 -18.80 -1.02 4.80
CA ASN A 221 -19.95 -0.20 4.45
C ASN A 221 -19.85 0.35 3.03
N SER A 222 -21.00 0.60 2.42
CA SER A 222 -21.11 1.36 1.18
C SER A 222 -20.67 2.82 1.39
N MET A 223 -20.51 3.58 0.31
CA MET A 223 -20.22 5.01 0.37
C MET A 223 -21.30 5.81 1.14
N ASN A 224 -22.51 5.30 1.22
CA ASN A 224 -23.61 5.91 1.98
C ASN A 224 -23.68 5.43 3.44
N GLY A 225 -22.72 4.61 3.89
CA GLY A 225 -22.66 4.11 5.26
C GLY A 225 -23.51 2.88 5.55
N GLU A 226 -24.19 2.30 4.54
CA GLU A 226 -24.98 1.09 4.72
C GLU A 226 -24.10 -0.17 4.73
N PRO A 227 -24.38 -1.17 5.62
CA PRO A 227 -23.61 -2.41 5.65
C PRO A 227 -23.67 -3.19 4.34
N LEU A 228 -22.50 -3.59 3.84
CA LEU A 228 -22.39 -4.47 2.68
C LEU A 228 -22.55 -5.92 3.12
N THR A 229 -23.45 -6.64 2.48
CA THR A 229 -23.73 -8.06 2.77
C THR A 229 -23.22 -9.00 1.69
N LYS A 230 -22.75 -8.47 0.58
CA LYS A 230 -22.26 -9.25 -0.57
C LYS A 230 -20.88 -8.77 -1.01
N PRO A 231 -20.03 -9.66 -1.54
CA PRO A 231 -18.74 -9.26 -2.08
C PRO A 231 -18.91 -8.25 -3.22
N GLU A 232 -17.96 -7.34 -3.32
CA GLU A 232 -17.91 -6.35 -4.38
C GLU A 232 -17.13 -6.90 -5.58
N TRP A 233 -17.50 -6.47 -6.78
CA TRP A 233 -16.87 -6.86 -8.02
C TRP A 233 -16.39 -5.63 -8.80
N LEU A 234 -15.18 -5.70 -9.31
CA LEU A 234 -14.60 -4.67 -10.16
C LEU A 234 -14.20 -5.29 -11.49
N VAL A 235 -14.72 -4.74 -12.58
CA VAL A 235 -14.29 -5.09 -13.94
C VAL A 235 -13.51 -3.91 -14.51
N GLN A 236 -12.32 -4.17 -15.03
CA GLN A 236 -11.44 -3.13 -15.58
C GLN A 236 -10.97 -3.50 -16.99
N PHE A 237 -10.95 -2.48 -17.85
CA PHE A 237 -10.25 -2.50 -19.14
C PHE A 237 -9.15 -1.45 -19.13
N ILE A 238 -7.94 -1.87 -19.46
CA ILE A 238 -6.77 -0.99 -19.47
C ILE A 238 -6.07 -1.12 -20.81
N THR A 239 -5.83 0.02 -21.46
CA THR A 239 -4.95 0.11 -22.61
C THR A 239 -3.71 0.90 -22.21
N SER A 240 -2.54 0.34 -22.45
CA SER A 240 -1.25 0.98 -22.13
C SER A 240 -0.44 1.13 -23.40
N VAL A 241 0.05 2.35 -23.64
CA VAL A 241 0.97 2.69 -24.73
C VAL A 241 2.24 3.27 -24.10
N LEU A 242 3.39 2.70 -24.43
CA LEU A 242 4.69 3.24 -24.05
C LEU A 242 5.29 3.90 -25.29
N ILE A 243 5.51 5.20 -25.21
CA ILE A 243 6.10 6.05 -26.26
C ILE A 243 7.59 6.26 -25.95
#